data_b887d6b574730a602c34cd480f37991e
#
_entry.id   b887d6b574730a602c34cd480f37991e
#
_cell.length_a   1.000
_cell.length_b   1.000
_cell.length_c   1.000
_cell.angle_alpha   90.00
_cell.angle_beta   90.00
_cell.angle_gamma   90.00
#
_symmetry.space_group_name_H-M   'P 1'
#
loop_
_entity.id
_entity.type
_entity.pdbx_description
1 polymer ?
#
loop_
_entity_poly.entity_id
_entity_poly.type
_entity_poly.pdbx_seq_one_letter_code
_entity_poly.pdbx_strand_id
1 'polypeptide(L)'
;VRIRRVHLEEDTGRSVHEGSYSYIDLNRAGVPLMEIVTEADIHSAEEAYAYLTRLRATLRALGVNSGDMEKGALRCEPNISVRTLAQKERGEYGTKVEVKNLNSFRAVRSSIAYELERQVGVIEAGGAVEQVNMGWDEDKQRTVLQRSKEDAHDYRIGRASCREKSV
;
A
#
# COMPACT_ATOMS: atom_id res chain seq x y z
N VAL A 1 3.98 -14.62 9.66
CA VAL A 1 4.23 -13.19 9.32
C VAL A 1 4.29 -12.41 10.61
N ARG A 2 5.38 -11.73 10.85
CA ARG A 2 5.57 -10.88 12.03
C ARG A 2 4.93 -9.52 11.79
N ILE A 3 4.32 -8.97 12.83
CA ILE A 3 3.80 -7.60 12.81
C ILE A 3 4.90 -6.67 13.35
N ARG A 4 5.28 -5.70 12.53
CA ARG A 4 6.27 -4.69 12.90
C ARG A 4 5.69 -3.64 13.83
N ARG A 5 4.48 -3.15 13.49
CA ARG A 5 3.75 -2.16 14.29
C ARG A 5 2.26 -2.20 13.98
N VAL A 6 1.51 -1.72 14.94
CA VAL A 6 0.12 -1.31 14.78
C VAL A 6 0.05 0.15 15.19
N HIS A 7 -0.45 1.02 14.32
CA HIS A 7 -0.56 2.45 14.54
C HIS A 7 -2.02 2.86 14.50
N LEU A 8 -2.48 3.61 15.50
CA LEU A 8 -3.82 4.17 15.55
C LEU A 8 -3.80 5.58 14.99
N GLU A 9 -4.70 5.84 14.08
CA GLU A 9 -4.85 7.10 13.37
C GLU A 9 -6.33 7.50 13.30
N GLU A 10 -6.60 8.66 12.72
CA GLU A 10 -7.93 9.10 12.30
C GLU A 10 -7.95 9.23 10.78
N ASP A 11 -9.05 8.80 10.14
CA ASP A 11 -9.23 9.03 8.71
C ASP A 11 -9.47 10.52 8.44
N THR A 12 -8.96 10.99 7.32
CA THR A 12 -9.07 12.40 6.93
C THR A 12 -10.22 12.63 5.98
N GLY A 13 -10.63 13.89 5.82
CA GLY A 13 -11.53 14.27 4.74
C GLY A 13 -10.93 13.98 3.36
N ARG A 14 -11.77 13.70 2.38
CA ARG A 14 -11.38 13.51 0.98
C ARG A 14 -11.49 14.85 0.26
N SER A 15 -10.41 15.27 -0.42
CA SER A 15 -10.44 16.42 -1.32
C SER A 15 -10.58 15.96 -2.77
N VAL A 16 -11.49 16.60 -3.51
CA VAL A 16 -11.69 16.41 -4.94
C VAL A 16 -11.54 17.76 -5.61
N HIS A 17 -10.61 17.86 -6.57
CA HIS A 17 -10.35 19.07 -7.31
C HIS A 17 -11.10 19.03 -8.64
N GLU A 18 -11.89 20.06 -8.92
CA GLU A 18 -12.65 20.20 -10.16
C GLU A 18 -12.54 21.64 -10.68
N GLY A 19 -11.79 21.83 -11.73
CA GLY A 19 -11.46 23.16 -12.26
C GLY A 19 -10.73 24.02 -11.23
N SER A 20 -11.29 25.18 -10.89
CA SER A 20 -10.75 26.09 -9.86
C SER A 20 -11.30 25.84 -8.45
N TYR A 21 -12.13 24.83 -8.27
CA TYR A 21 -12.78 24.53 -6.99
C TYR A 21 -12.19 23.26 -6.37
N SER A 22 -12.19 23.25 -5.04
CA SER A 22 -11.86 22.05 -4.24
C SER A 22 -13.08 21.71 -3.37
N TYR A 23 -13.62 20.52 -3.59
CA TYR A 23 -14.69 19.96 -2.76
C TYR A 23 -14.09 19.09 -1.66
N ILE A 24 -14.55 19.28 -0.44
CA ILE A 24 -14.09 18.51 0.71
C ILE A 24 -15.24 17.63 1.19
N ASP A 25 -15.04 16.33 1.12
CA ASP A 25 -15.95 15.32 1.67
C ASP A 25 -15.43 14.90 3.06
N LEU A 26 -16.20 15.22 4.09
CA LEU A 26 -15.88 14.94 5.48
C LEU A 26 -16.58 13.68 6.03
N ASN A 27 -17.28 12.90 5.20
CA ASN A 27 -18.07 11.75 5.64
C ASN A 27 -17.24 10.70 6.43
N ARG A 28 -15.93 10.66 6.19
CA ARG A 28 -15.02 9.72 6.86
C ARG A 28 -14.04 10.40 7.82
N ALA A 29 -14.06 11.73 7.91
CA ALA A 29 -13.16 12.47 8.78
C ALA A 29 -13.39 12.08 10.25
N GLY A 30 -12.31 11.80 10.97
CA GLY A 30 -12.35 11.38 12.37
C GLY A 30 -12.73 9.91 12.61
N VAL A 31 -12.99 9.13 11.56
CA VAL A 31 -13.21 7.69 11.71
C VAL A 31 -11.91 7.02 12.17
N PRO A 32 -11.94 6.20 13.26
CA PRO A 32 -10.76 5.50 13.72
C PRO A 32 -10.15 4.63 12.62
N LEU A 33 -8.85 4.77 12.41
CA LEU A 33 -8.06 4.03 11.45
C LEU A 33 -6.94 3.28 12.16
N MET A 34 -6.72 2.03 11.80
CA MET A 34 -5.63 1.20 12.30
C MET A 34 -4.74 0.78 11.14
N GLU A 35 -3.47 1.22 11.16
CA GLU A 35 -2.45 0.77 10.23
C GLU A 35 -1.71 -0.43 10.82
N ILE A 36 -1.71 -1.56 10.12
CA ILE A 36 -0.96 -2.77 10.48
C ILE A 36 0.19 -2.91 9.49
N VAL A 37 1.42 -2.81 9.97
CA VAL A 37 2.63 -2.96 9.14
C VAL A 37 3.33 -4.28 9.50
N THR A 38 3.60 -5.10 8.49
CA THR A 38 4.32 -6.36 8.64
C THR A 38 5.83 -6.18 8.46
N GLU A 39 6.60 -7.14 8.94
CA GLU A 39 7.96 -7.36 8.46
C GLU A 39 7.93 -7.94 7.03
N ALA A 40 9.09 -7.93 6.35
CA ALA A 40 9.24 -8.48 5.01
C ALA A 40 9.35 -10.03 5.04
N ASP A 41 8.34 -10.67 5.60
CA ASP A 41 8.27 -12.13 5.80
C ASP A 41 7.46 -12.85 4.72
N ILE A 42 6.77 -12.11 3.85
CA ILE A 42 5.94 -12.65 2.77
C ILE A 42 6.79 -12.80 1.52
N HIS A 43 6.83 -14.00 0.95
CA HIS A 43 7.71 -14.33 -0.17
C HIS A 43 6.98 -14.75 -1.46
N SER A 44 5.64 -14.79 -1.44
CA SER A 44 4.85 -15.09 -2.63
C SER A 44 3.49 -14.38 -2.61
N ALA A 45 2.85 -14.33 -3.77
CA ALA A 45 1.50 -13.79 -3.92
C ALA A 45 0.46 -14.63 -3.15
N GLU A 46 0.66 -15.95 -3.09
CA GLU A 46 -0.18 -16.91 -2.38
C GLU A 46 -0.06 -16.72 -0.86
N GLU A 47 1.14 -16.50 -0.35
CA GLU A 47 1.35 -16.19 1.07
C GLU A 47 0.68 -14.88 1.46
N ALA A 48 0.76 -13.85 0.61
CA ALA A 48 0.07 -12.59 0.83
C ALA A 48 -1.45 -12.78 0.88
N TYR A 49 -2.01 -13.55 -0.03
CA TYR A 49 -3.43 -13.87 -0.06
C TYR A 49 -3.88 -14.63 1.21
N ALA A 50 -3.12 -15.65 1.61
CA ALA A 50 -3.39 -16.43 2.81
C ALA A 50 -3.30 -15.56 4.09
N TYR A 51 -2.29 -14.71 4.17
CA TYR A 51 -2.13 -13.75 5.27
C TYR A 51 -3.33 -12.81 5.38
N LEU A 52 -3.73 -12.17 4.29
CA LEU A 52 -4.86 -11.24 4.27
C LEU A 52 -6.19 -11.93 4.63
N THR A 53 -6.38 -13.15 4.14
CA THR A 53 -7.55 -13.95 4.46
C THR A 53 -7.63 -14.24 5.96
N ARG A 54 -6.51 -14.62 6.56
CA ARG A 54 -6.43 -14.87 8.01
C ARG A 54 -6.60 -13.59 8.82
N LEU A 55 -5.93 -12.51 8.42
CA LEU A 55 -6.05 -11.21 9.07
C LEU A 55 -7.49 -10.72 9.07
N ARG A 56 -8.17 -10.75 7.92
CA ARG A 56 -9.59 -10.38 7.82
C ARG A 56 -10.46 -11.21 8.76
N ALA A 57 -10.26 -12.52 8.80
CA ALA A 57 -11.02 -13.40 9.69
C ALA A 57 -10.81 -13.02 11.16
N THR A 58 -9.58 -12.70 11.55
CA THR A 58 -9.23 -12.27 12.90
C THR A 58 -9.90 -10.94 13.26
N LEU A 59 -9.79 -9.92 12.39
CA LEU A 59 -10.40 -8.60 12.62
C LEU A 59 -11.92 -8.66 12.73
N ARG A 60 -12.55 -9.52 11.93
CA ARG A 60 -13.99 -9.77 12.01
C ARG A 60 -14.39 -10.48 13.30
N ALA A 61 -13.64 -11.50 13.70
CA ALA A 61 -13.91 -12.23 14.94
C ALA A 61 -13.78 -11.34 16.18
N LEU A 62 -12.86 -10.37 16.14
CA LEU A 62 -12.70 -9.37 17.19
C LEU A 62 -13.75 -8.24 17.12
N GLY A 63 -14.56 -8.17 16.09
CA GLY A 63 -15.57 -7.12 15.90
C GLY A 63 -15.00 -5.75 15.58
N VAL A 64 -13.71 -5.64 15.24
CA VAL A 64 -13.03 -4.34 15.02
C VAL A 64 -13.16 -3.85 13.58
N ASN A 65 -13.39 -4.75 12.62
CA ASN A 65 -13.50 -4.37 11.19
C ASN A 65 -14.32 -5.40 10.41
N SER A 66 -15.11 -4.94 9.44
CA SER A 66 -15.87 -5.83 8.54
C SER A 66 -14.99 -6.58 7.54
N GLY A 67 -13.80 -6.03 7.24
CA GLY A 67 -12.87 -6.55 6.25
C GLY A 67 -13.34 -6.38 4.80
N ASP A 68 -14.27 -5.46 4.54
CA ASP A 68 -14.81 -5.19 3.23
C ASP A 68 -13.91 -4.20 2.49
N MET A 69 -13.17 -4.70 1.48
CA MET A 69 -12.27 -3.89 0.67
C MET A 69 -13.04 -3.00 -0.32
N GLU A 70 -14.15 -3.49 -0.89
CA GLU A 70 -14.94 -2.72 -1.85
C GLU A 70 -15.55 -1.48 -1.21
N LYS A 71 -15.95 -1.59 0.05
CA LYS A 71 -16.44 -0.47 0.85
C LYS A 71 -15.33 0.35 1.51
N GLY A 72 -14.08 0.00 1.26
CA GLY A 72 -12.92 0.69 1.83
C GLY A 72 -12.75 0.53 3.35
N ALA A 73 -13.43 -0.46 3.97
CA ALA A 73 -13.24 -0.78 5.38
C ALA A 73 -11.87 -1.42 5.65
N LEU A 74 -11.34 -2.16 4.67
CA LEU A 74 -9.97 -2.68 4.69
C LEU A 74 -9.25 -2.22 3.42
N ARG A 75 -8.03 -1.73 3.58
CA ARG A 75 -7.13 -1.38 2.47
C ARG A 75 -5.87 -2.23 2.59
N CYS A 76 -5.27 -2.55 1.45
CA CYS A 76 -4.00 -3.26 1.40
C CYS A 76 -3.12 -2.58 0.34
N GLU A 77 -1.93 -2.19 0.73
CA GLU A 77 -0.93 -1.57 -0.13
C GLU A 77 0.37 -2.37 -0.03
N PRO A 78 0.54 -3.44 -0.85
CA PRO A 78 1.75 -4.24 -0.82
C PRO A 78 2.97 -3.44 -1.30
N ASN A 79 4.06 -3.57 -0.55
CA ASN A 79 5.39 -3.09 -0.93
C ASN A 79 6.19 -4.28 -1.44
N ILE A 80 6.53 -4.29 -2.72
CA ILE A 80 7.12 -5.42 -3.41
C ILE A 80 8.53 -5.07 -3.84
N SER A 81 9.49 -5.94 -3.57
CA SER A 81 10.86 -5.81 -4.04
C SER A 81 11.44 -7.17 -4.42
N VAL A 82 12.25 -7.19 -5.48
CA VAL A 82 13.05 -8.33 -5.90
C VAL A 82 14.51 -8.03 -5.62
N ARG A 83 15.26 -9.01 -5.17
CA ARG A 83 16.71 -8.90 -4.93
C ARG A 83 17.46 -10.04 -5.60
N THR A 84 18.67 -9.77 -6.04
CA THR A 84 19.60 -10.78 -6.54
C THR A 84 20.13 -11.65 -5.40
N LEU A 85 20.70 -12.80 -5.73
CA LEU A 85 21.36 -13.66 -4.75
C LEU A 85 22.50 -12.94 -4.03
N ALA A 86 23.29 -12.15 -4.75
CA ALA A 86 24.37 -11.35 -4.16
C ALA A 86 23.85 -10.31 -3.16
N GLN A 87 22.73 -9.66 -3.43
CA GLN A 87 22.09 -8.75 -2.46
C GLN A 87 21.57 -9.52 -1.23
N LYS A 88 21.00 -10.71 -1.45
CA LYS A 88 20.55 -11.56 -0.35
C LYS A 88 21.68 -11.96 0.59
N GLU A 89 22.86 -12.33 0.05
CA GLU A 89 24.05 -12.66 0.83
C GLU A 89 24.57 -11.49 1.66
N ARG A 90 24.43 -10.25 1.15
CA ARG A 90 24.77 -9.03 1.88
C ARG A 90 23.69 -8.53 2.83
N GLY A 91 22.54 -9.24 2.92
CA GLY A 91 21.41 -8.80 3.75
C GLY A 91 20.65 -7.59 3.20
N GLU A 92 20.86 -7.22 1.95
CA GLU A 92 20.23 -6.09 1.30
C GLU A 92 18.87 -6.45 0.71
N TYR A 93 17.96 -5.48 0.67
CA TYR A 93 16.70 -5.60 -0.06
C TYR A 93 16.80 -4.88 -1.42
N GLY A 94 16.01 -5.33 -2.39
CA GLY A 94 15.83 -4.61 -3.63
C GLY A 94 14.99 -3.33 -3.45
N THR A 95 14.93 -2.53 -4.50
CA THR A 95 14.09 -1.32 -4.51
C THR A 95 12.62 -1.70 -4.44
N LYS A 96 11.89 -1.12 -3.51
CA LYS A 96 10.48 -1.42 -3.32
C LYS A 96 9.58 -0.59 -4.23
N VAL A 97 8.54 -1.24 -4.73
CA VAL A 97 7.41 -0.60 -5.42
C VAL A 97 6.17 -0.81 -4.58
N GLU A 98 5.43 0.25 -4.32
CA GLU A 98 4.16 0.21 -3.61
C GLU A 98 3.02 0.13 -4.62
N VAL A 99 2.13 -0.85 -4.47
CA VAL A 99 0.94 -0.98 -5.33
C VAL A 99 -0.30 -0.55 -4.57
N LYS A 100 -1.10 0.32 -5.21
CA LYS A 100 -2.32 0.93 -4.68
C LYS A 100 -3.55 0.58 -5.54
N ASN A 101 -4.72 1.05 -5.12
CA ASN A 101 -6.00 0.85 -5.82
C ASN A 101 -6.40 -0.64 -5.93
N LEU A 102 -6.22 -1.36 -4.83
CA LEU A 102 -6.56 -2.77 -4.73
C LEU A 102 -7.88 -2.91 -3.96
N ASN A 103 -8.91 -3.43 -4.62
CA ASN A 103 -10.27 -3.55 -4.08
C ASN A 103 -10.65 -4.97 -3.67
N SER A 104 -9.78 -5.95 -3.88
CA SER A 104 -10.00 -7.34 -3.51
C SER A 104 -8.69 -8.06 -3.20
N PHE A 105 -8.75 -9.15 -2.42
CA PHE A 105 -7.57 -10.00 -2.18
C PHE A 105 -7.08 -10.69 -3.44
N ARG A 106 -7.97 -10.93 -4.42
CA ARG A 106 -7.57 -11.43 -5.74
C ARG A 106 -6.72 -10.40 -6.47
N ALA A 107 -7.14 -9.12 -6.48
CA ALA A 107 -6.36 -8.03 -7.05
C ALA A 107 -5.00 -7.89 -6.37
N VAL A 108 -4.92 -8.00 -5.04
CA VAL A 108 -3.64 -8.01 -4.31
C VAL A 108 -2.74 -9.15 -4.80
N ARG A 109 -3.25 -10.38 -4.86
CA ARG A 109 -2.49 -11.54 -5.34
C ARG A 109 -1.99 -11.33 -6.77
N SER A 110 -2.90 -10.93 -7.68
CA SER A 110 -2.56 -10.73 -9.09
C SER A 110 -1.54 -9.60 -9.28
N SER A 111 -1.68 -8.50 -8.56
CA SER A 111 -0.75 -7.38 -8.63
C SER A 111 0.64 -7.74 -8.12
N ILE A 112 0.74 -8.54 -7.06
CA ILE A 112 2.03 -9.03 -6.55
C ILE A 112 2.70 -9.95 -7.58
N ALA A 113 1.96 -10.91 -8.14
CA ALA A 113 2.49 -11.82 -9.15
C ALA A 113 3.02 -11.04 -10.37
N TYR A 114 2.22 -10.13 -10.91
CA TYR A 114 2.62 -9.29 -12.04
C TYR A 114 3.87 -8.44 -11.72
N GLU A 115 3.89 -7.80 -10.56
CA GLU A 115 4.98 -6.90 -10.18
C GLU A 115 6.28 -7.65 -9.94
N LEU A 116 6.23 -8.88 -9.41
CA LEU A 116 7.40 -9.76 -9.29
C LEU A 116 8.00 -10.09 -10.67
N GLU A 117 7.16 -10.49 -11.62
CA GLU A 117 7.60 -10.79 -13.00
C GLU A 117 8.20 -9.55 -13.68
N ARG A 118 7.54 -8.40 -13.53
CA ARG A 118 8.02 -7.13 -14.10
C ARG A 118 9.39 -6.74 -13.54
N GLN A 119 9.57 -6.79 -12.21
CA GLN A 119 10.85 -6.44 -11.58
C GLN A 119 11.96 -7.42 -11.95
N VAL A 120 11.67 -8.71 -12.01
CA VAL A 120 12.63 -9.72 -12.49
C VAL A 120 13.06 -9.39 -13.91
N GLY A 121 12.13 -9.14 -14.84
CA GLY A 121 12.45 -8.79 -16.22
C GLY A 121 13.30 -7.52 -16.35
N VAL A 122 13.05 -6.49 -15.52
CA VAL A 122 13.89 -5.27 -15.50
C VAL A 122 15.31 -5.59 -15.07
N ILE A 123 15.48 -6.38 -14.02
CA ILE A 123 16.81 -6.74 -13.46
C ILE A 123 17.57 -7.63 -14.44
N GLU A 124 16.92 -8.62 -15.04
CA GLU A 124 17.53 -9.53 -16.02
C GLU A 124 17.96 -8.81 -17.32
N ALA A 125 17.23 -7.76 -17.69
CA ALA A 125 17.61 -6.88 -18.79
C ALA A 125 18.77 -5.90 -18.44
N GLY A 126 19.31 -5.97 -17.22
CA GLY A 126 20.38 -5.09 -16.75
C GLY A 126 19.90 -3.69 -16.31
N GLY A 127 18.59 -3.50 -16.21
CA GLY A 127 17.99 -2.27 -15.73
C GLY A 127 17.94 -2.18 -14.19
N ALA A 128 17.49 -1.04 -13.70
CA ALA A 128 17.24 -0.79 -12.28
C ALA A 128 15.75 -0.55 -12.02
N VAL A 129 15.24 -1.14 -10.94
CA VAL A 129 13.89 -0.86 -10.47
C VAL A 129 13.87 0.49 -9.77
N GLU A 130 12.97 1.37 -10.17
CA GLU A 130 12.76 2.68 -9.53
C GLU A 130 11.76 2.56 -8.38
N GLN A 131 11.98 3.38 -7.34
CA GLN A 131 11.04 3.47 -6.23
C GLN A 131 9.86 4.35 -6.62
N VAL A 132 8.76 3.72 -6.98
CA VAL A 132 7.55 4.39 -7.46
C VAL A 132 6.29 3.84 -6.81
N ASN A 133 5.21 4.61 -6.89
CA ASN A 133 3.87 4.16 -6.58
C ASN A 133 3.17 3.73 -7.88
N MET A 134 2.65 2.52 -7.87
CA MET A 134 1.92 1.92 -8.99
C MET A 134 0.46 1.76 -8.61
N GLY A 135 -0.46 1.96 -9.56
CA GLY A 135 -1.85 1.58 -9.43
C GLY A 135 -2.11 0.23 -10.10
N TRP A 136 -3.03 -0.56 -9.58
CA TRP A 136 -3.50 -1.76 -10.26
C TRP A 136 -4.61 -1.40 -11.26
N ASP A 137 -4.44 -1.80 -12.51
CA ASP A 137 -5.45 -1.71 -13.56
C ASP A 137 -6.09 -3.10 -13.71
N GLU A 138 -7.30 -3.24 -13.17
CA GLU A 138 -8.01 -4.54 -13.13
C GLU A 138 -8.37 -5.02 -14.54
N ASP A 139 -8.71 -4.11 -15.45
CA ASP A 139 -9.11 -4.49 -16.81
C ASP A 139 -7.94 -5.01 -17.63
N LYS A 140 -6.77 -4.39 -17.45
CA LYS A 140 -5.54 -4.77 -18.16
C LYS A 140 -4.68 -5.77 -17.41
N GLN A 141 -5.06 -6.11 -16.17
CA GLN A 141 -4.32 -7.03 -15.29
C GLN A 141 -2.82 -6.67 -15.19
N ARG A 142 -2.54 -5.37 -14.99
CA ARG A 142 -1.17 -4.87 -14.88
C ARG A 142 -1.06 -3.69 -13.93
N THR A 143 0.15 -3.45 -13.44
CA THR A 143 0.45 -2.22 -12.72
C THR A 143 0.69 -1.07 -13.70
N VAL A 144 0.24 0.12 -13.34
CA VAL A 144 0.44 1.36 -14.09
C VAL A 144 1.04 2.41 -13.15
N LEU A 145 1.97 3.20 -13.69
CA LEU A 145 2.59 4.26 -12.91
C LEU A 145 1.52 5.28 -12.47
N GLN A 146 1.43 5.51 -11.18
CA GLN A 146 0.66 6.64 -10.66
C GLN A 146 1.57 7.88 -10.66
N ARG A 147 0.96 9.07 -10.94
CA ARG A 147 1.70 10.33 -10.83
C ARG A 147 2.38 10.40 -9.47
N SER A 148 3.67 10.72 -9.47
CA SER A 148 4.40 10.94 -8.24
C SER A 148 3.76 12.09 -7.47
N LYS A 149 3.69 11.97 -6.14
CA LYS A 149 3.16 13.04 -5.28
C LYS A 149 4.03 14.31 -5.29
N GLU A 150 5.15 14.31 -5.97
CA GLU A 150 6.04 15.46 -6.12
C GLU A 150 5.43 16.59 -6.94
N ASP A 151 4.44 16.30 -7.79
CA ASP A 151 3.70 17.31 -8.56
C ASP A 151 2.51 17.95 -7.80
N ALA A 152 2.22 17.51 -6.60
CA ALA A 152 1.17 18.07 -5.76
C ALA A 152 1.76 19.05 -4.73
N HIS A 153 1.90 20.31 -5.10
CA HIS A 153 2.33 21.39 -4.21
C HIS A 153 1.45 21.63 -2.97
N ASP A 154 0.38 20.86 -2.77
CA ASP A 154 -0.69 21.17 -1.80
C ASP A 154 -0.88 20.10 -0.69
N TYR A 155 0.08 19.18 -0.50
CA TYR A 155 -0.09 18.09 0.49
C TYR A 155 0.52 18.39 1.87
N ARG A 156 0.63 19.64 2.29
CA ARG A 156 1.37 20.03 3.51
C ARG A 156 0.56 20.55 4.68
N ILE A 157 -0.72 20.35 4.73
CA ILE A 157 -1.50 20.84 5.87
C ILE A 157 -1.94 19.66 6.73
N GLY A 158 -1.09 19.17 7.60
CA GLY A 158 -1.58 18.25 8.61
C GLY A 158 -0.59 17.45 9.42
N ARG A 159 0.62 17.22 8.97
CA ARG A 159 1.58 16.40 9.72
C ARG A 159 2.69 17.15 10.44
N ALA A 160 2.97 18.38 10.08
CA ALA A 160 4.08 19.14 10.67
C ALA A 160 3.70 19.88 11.96
N SER A 161 2.44 20.23 12.15
CA SER A 161 2.01 21.06 13.30
C SER A 161 1.78 20.32 14.61
N CYS A 162 1.65 18.99 14.57
CA CYS A 162 1.42 18.21 15.79
C CYS A 162 2.70 17.72 16.49
N ARG A 163 3.89 17.91 15.90
CA ARG A 163 5.15 17.43 16.48
C ARG A 163 5.99 18.45 17.23
N GLU A 164 5.63 19.74 17.19
CA GLU A 164 6.46 20.79 17.80
C GLU A 164 5.93 21.39 19.09
N LYS A 165 4.98 20.75 19.76
CA LYS A 165 4.52 21.20 21.08
C LYS A 165 4.54 20.10 22.13
N SER A 166 5.73 19.63 22.44
CA SER A 166 6.00 18.98 23.71
C SER A 166 7.44 19.32 24.13
N VAL A 167 7.55 20.44 24.80
CA VAL A 167 8.61 20.73 25.77
C VAL A 167 7.96 20.77 27.12
#